data_3599efa28ba7cdd6649a24469ca8be6e
#
_entry.id   3599efa28ba7cdd6649a24469ca8be6e
#
_cell.length_a   1.000
_cell.length_b   1.000
_cell.length_c   1.000
_cell.angle_alpha   90.00
_cell.angle_beta   90.00
_cell.angle_gamma   90.00
#
_symmetry.space_group_name_H-M   'P 1'
#
loop_
_entity.id
_entity.type
_entity.pdbx_description
1 polymer ?
#
loop_
_entity_poly.entity_id
_entity_poly.type
_entity_poly.pdbx_seq_one_letter_code
_entity_poly.pdbx_strand_id
1 'polypeptide(L)'
;MPAKDVTPDHIKRILSEFIARDARAGANKVRSNLHAIFNFGLFADNDPANIDKKTVYGLDRNPVAAVPSQRGADKALDRFLSWDELFTLLAVLSRPAETIPMHPDFVQLLLCCLHTAGQRPWELMTNTKDNWDKKEKTLTVPPHISKTGDYHVIPLSDSATQILKVMEKRYPKSEFLFPAETAEGHLLSAEFSKQLRKFCEREPFNKFTPRDVRRTFKTLAGAMGVSTEMRDRLQNHKRAGVSAKHYDRYDYIKEKREIISQWEEKLLSLG
;
A
#
# COMPACT_ATOMS: atom_id res chain seq x y z
N MET A 1 22.85 -9.48 -26.19
CA MET A 1 22.72 -8.29 -27.07
C MET A 1 23.00 -7.07 -26.21
N PRO A 2 23.91 -6.19 -26.56
CA PRO A 2 24.18 -4.95 -25.86
C PRO A 2 22.94 -4.01 -25.87
N ALA A 3 22.83 -3.13 -24.85
CA ALA A 3 21.69 -2.23 -24.73
C ALA A 3 21.51 -1.29 -25.93
N LYS A 4 22.63 -0.83 -26.51
CA LYS A 4 22.66 0.04 -27.70
C LYS A 4 22.05 -0.59 -28.97
N ASP A 5 22.01 -1.92 -29.05
CA ASP A 5 21.52 -2.66 -30.22
C ASP A 5 20.03 -3.00 -30.09
N VAL A 6 19.40 -2.63 -28.96
CA VAL A 6 17.94 -2.83 -28.76
C VAL A 6 17.15 -1.82 -29.57
N THR A 7 16.25 -2.33 -30.41
CA THR A 7 15.41 -1.53 -31.30
C THR A 7 13.96 -1.50 -30.81
N PRO A 8 13.12 -0.56 -31.27
CA PRO A 8 11.67 -0.57 -30.98
C PRO A 8 10.99 -1.89 -31.40
N ASP A 9 11.49 -2.60 -32.42
CA ASP A 9 10.91 -3.88 -32.83
C ASP A 9 11.17 -4.99 -31.81
N HIS A 10 12.31 -5.01 -31.14
CA HIS A 10 12.54 -5.92 -30.02
C HIS A 10 11.54 -5.67 -28.89
N ILE A 11 11.29 -4.41 -28.55
CA ILE A 11 10.31 -4.02 -27.52
C ILE A 11 8.89 -4.45 -27.94
N LYS A 12 8.50 -4.20 -29.20
CA LYS A 12 7.19 -4.63 -29.74
C LYS A 12 6.99 -6.14 -29.62
N ARG A 13 8.00 -6.95 -29.95
CA ARG A 13 7.93 -8.42 -29.81
C ARG A 13 7.69 -8.85 -28.37
N ILE A 14 8.44 -8.30 -27.41
CA ILE A 14 8.23 -8.61 -25.99
C ILE A 14 6.79 -8.24 -25.56
N LEU A 15 6.32 -7.06 -25.91
CA LEU A 15 4.99 -6.59 -25.50
C LEU A 15 3.85 -7.33 -26.22
N SER A 16 4.04 -7.77 -27.45
CA SER A 16 3.03 -8.54 -28.21
C SER A 16 2.69 -9.89 -27.54
N GLU A 17 3.62 -10.53 -26.85
CA GLU A 17 3.36 -11.74 -26.08
C GLU A 17 2.36 -11.52 -24.93
N PHE A 18 2.42 -10.35 -24.28
CA PHE A 18 1.43 -9.96 -23.25
C PHE A 18 0.06 -9.67 -23.88
N ILE A 19 0.05 -9.03 -25.04
CA ILE A 19 -1.19 -8.69 -25.75
C ILE A 19 -1.87 -9.95 -26.24
N ALA A 20 -1.11 -10.93 -26.78
CA ALA A 20 -1.64 -12.22 -27.24
C ALA A 20 -2.33 -13.02 -26.12
N ARG A 21 -1.92 -12.80 -24.86
CA ARG A 21 -2.52 -13.41 -23.66
C ARG A 21 -3.60 -12.54 -23.02
N ASP A 22 -4.07 -11.49 -23.68
CA ASP A 22 -4.99 -10.45 -23.16
C ASP A 22 -4.51 -9.74 -21.89
N ALA A 23 -3.20 -9.73 -21.66
CA ALA A 23 -2.57 -9.11 -20.49
C ALA A 23 -2.08 -7.67 -20.77
N ARG A 24 -2.93 -6.82 -21.35
CA ARG A 24 -2.59 -5.45 -21.81
C ARG A 24 -2.05 -4.55 -20.70
N ALA A 25 -2.61 -4.61 -19.49
CA ALA A 25 -2.08 -3.87 -18.32
C ALA A 25 -0.66 -4.35 -17.94
N GLY A 26 -0.40 -5.67 -18.06
CA GLY A 26 0.92 -6.25 -17.92
C GLY A 26 1.90 -5.71 -18.95
N ALA A 27 1.49 -5.61 -20.23
CA ALA A 27 2.28 -5.00 -21.28
C ALA A 27 2.67 -3.56 -20.94
N ASN A 28 1.73 -2.75 -20.46
CA ASN A 28 1.99 -1.36 -20.04
C ASN A 28 3.00 -1.28 -18.88
N LYS A 29 2.89 -2.18 -17.90
CA LYS A 29 3.83 -2.23 -16.78
C LYS A 29 5.25 -2.60 -17.25
N VAL A 30 5.38 -3.63 -18.07
CA VAL A 30 6.67 -4.03 -18.65
C VAL A 30 7.25 -2.91 -19.52
N ARG A 31 6.42 -2.27 -20.37
CA ARG A 31 6.84 -1.12 -21.15
C ARG A 31 7.39 0.01 -20.26
N SER A 32 6.69 0.36 -19.18
CA SER A 32 7.12 1.43 -18.26
C SER A 32 8.45 1.08 -17.58
N ASN A 33 8.63 -0.17 -17.15
CA ASN A 33 9.88 -0.61 -16.55
C ASN A 33 11.03 -0.56 -17.55
N LEU A 34 10.83 -1.08 -18.77
CA LEU A 34 11.84 -1.00 -19.84
C LEU A 34 12.18 0.45 -20.20
N HIS A 35 11.17 1.33 -20.27
CA HIS A 35 11.40 2.75 -20.52
C HIS A 35 12.27 3.40 -19.44
N ALA A 36 12.03 3.07 -18.17
CA ALA A 36 12.82 3.58 -17.06
C ALA A 36 14.28 3.05 -17.10
N ILE A 37 14.47 1.76 -17.41
CA ILE A 37 15.80 1.14 -17.54
C ILE A 37 16.61 1.80 -18.66
N PHE A 38 16.03 1.97 -19.84
CA PHE A 38 16.74 2.62 -20.96
C PHE A 38 16.99 4.11 -20.73
N ASN A 39 16.06 4.83 -20.05
CA ASN A 39 16.33 6.19 -19.62
C ASN A 39 17.47 6.28 -18.60
N PHE A 40 17.57 5.34 -17.67
CA PHE A 40 18.69 5.31 -16.73
C PHE A 40 20.04 5.21 -17.47
N GLY A 41 20.16 4.28 -18.42
CA GLY A 41 21.39 4.17 -19.21
C GLY A 41 21.70 5.41 -20.04
N LEU A 42 20.67 5.96 -20.72
CA LEU A 42 20.82 7.17 -21.52
C LEU A 42 21.24 8.40 -20.66
N PHE A 43 20.65 8.58 -19.49
CA PHE A 43 21.00 9.69 -18.62
C PHE A 43 22.35 9.48 -17.92
N ALA A 44 22.69 8.25 -17.55
CA ALA A 44 23.97 7.95 -16.92
C ALA A 44 25.16 8.29 -17.84
N ASP A 45 25.02 8.04 -19.15
CA ASP A 45 26.05 8.37 -20.14
C ASP A 45 26.17 9.88 -20.40
N ASN A 46 25.09 10.64 -20.14
CA ASN A 46 25.04 12.09 -20.39
C ASN A 46 25.12 12.94 -19.09
N ASP A 47 25.25 12.31 -17.93
CA ASP A 47 25.36 13.02 -16.67
C ASP A 47 26.79 13.57 -16.46
N PRO A 48 26.97 14.91 -16.32
CA PRO A 48 28.27 15.50 -16.04
C PRO A 48 29.00 14.92 -14.81
N ALA A 49 28.25 14.43 -13.83
CA ALA A 49 28.81 13.78 -12.65
C ALA A 49 29.44 12.40 -12.93
N ASN A 50 29.23 11.87 -14.12
CA ASN A 50 29.70 10.55 -14.55
C ASN A 50 30.85 10.61 -15.56
N ILE A 51 31.43 11.77 -15.82
CA ILE A 51 32.43 11.98 -16.89
C ILE A 51 33.64 11.04 -16.79
N ASP A 52 34.05 10.68 -15.57
CA ASP A 52 35.19 9.78 -15.32
C ASP A 52 34.77 8.31 -15.15
N LYS A 53 33.49 7.97 -15.28
CA LYS A 53 32.99 6.59 -15.13
C LYS A 53 33.32 5.77 -16.37
N LYS A 54 33.90 4.57 -16.15
CA LYS A 54 34.24 3.63 -17.22
C LYS A 54 33.06 2.92 -17.86
N THR A 55 31.88 2.90 -17.18
CA THR A 55 30.72 2.20 -17.70
C THR A 55 29.93 3.13 -18.64
N VAL A 56 29.85 2.75 -19.90
CA VAL A 56 29.11 3.45 -20.95
C VAL A 56 28.08 2.49 -21.54
N TYR A 57 26.81 2.89 -21.54
CA TYR A 57 25.71 2.10 -22.09
C TYR A 57 25.57 2.28 -23.60
N GLY A 58 26.10 3.36 -24.16
CA GLY A 58 26.16 3.66 -25.58
C GLY A 58 24.79 3.89 -26.21
N LEU A 59 23.85 4.51 -25.48
CA LEU A 59 22.49 4.77 -25.91
C LEU A 59 22.36 6.18 -26.48
N ASP A 60 22.01 6.28 -27.77
CA ASP A 60 21.68 7.56 -28.41
C ASP A 60 20.21 7.97 -28.14
N ARG A 61 19.35 6.99 -27.91
CA ARG A 61 17.91 7.19 -27.64
C ARG A 61 17.29 6.02 -26.87
N ASN A 62 16.16 6.30 -26.25
CA ASN A 62 15.37 5.26 -25.60
C ASN A 62 14.52 4.50 -26.65
N PRO A 63 14.79 3.19 -26.91
CA PRO A 63 14.05 2.42 -27.92
C PRO A 63 12.57 2.22 -27.56
N VAL A 64 12.19 2.39 -26.29
CA VAL A 64 10.82 2.24 -25.82
C VAL A 64 9.97 3.50 -26.08
N ALA A 65 10.60 4.66 -26.29
CA ALA A 65 9.89 5.94 -26.44
C ALA A 65 8.91 5.93 -27.62
N ALA A 66 9.28 5.27 -28.73
CA ALA A 66 8.44 5.16 -29.94
C ALA A 66 7.32 4.11 -29.82
N VAL A 67 7.32 3.26 -28.77
CA VAL A 67 6.32 2.20 -28.62
C VAL A 67 5.17 2.70 -27.75
N PRO A 68 3.92 2.78 -28.25
CA PRO A 68 2.80 3.32 -27.48
C PRO A 68 2.36 2.38 -26.35
N SER A 69 1.80 2.96 -25.29
CA SER A 69 1.05 2.20 -24.27
C SER A 69 -0.30 1.73 -24.82
N GLN A 70 -0.82 0.66 -24.25
CA GLN A 70 -2.16 0.14 -24.57
C GLN A 70 -3.22 0.99 -23.87
N ARG A 71 -3.94 1.81 -24.64
CA ARG A 71 -4.98 2.70 -24.10
C ARG A 71 -6.12 1.89 -23.45
N GLY A 72 -6.62 2.37 -22.32
CA GLY A 72 -7.74 1.76 -21.61
C GLY A 72 -7.44 0.43 -20.91
N ALA A 73 -6.18 -0.04 -20.98
CA ALA A 73 -5.77 -1.27 -20.29
C ALA A 73 -5.63 -1.09 -18.77
N ASP A 74 -5.25 0.11 -18.33
CA ASP A 74 -5.08 0.46 -16.90
C ASP A 74 -6.37 1.08 -16.36
N LYS A 75 -7.40 0.24 -16.18
CA LYS A 75 -8.63 0.69 -15.51
C LYS A 75 -8.37 0.86 -14.02
N ALA A 76 -8.65 2.05 -13.51
CA ALA A 76 -8.69 2.27 -12.06
C ALA A 76 -9.78 1.39 -11.46
N LEU A 77 -9.42 0.55 -10.51
CA LEU A 77 -10.42 -0.17 -9.73
C LEU A 77 -11.07 0.83 -8.77
N ASP A 78 -12.38 0.82 -8.68
CA ASP A 78 -13.22 1.73 -7.87
C ASP A 78 -13.89 1.01 -6.69
N ARG A 79 -13.62 -0.28 -6.53
CA ARG A 79 -14.18 -1.13 -5.47
C ARG A 79 -13.85 -0.57 -4.08
N PHE A 80 -14.85 -0.44 -3.25
CA PHE A 80 -14.78 -0.24 -1.80
C PHE A 80 -15.89 -1.08 -1.13
N LEU A 81 -15.79 -1.34 0.16
CA LEU A 81 -16.80 -2.06 0.92
C LEU A 81 -17.89 -1.07 1.37
N SER A 82 -19.16 -1.44 1.18
CA SER A 82 -20.28 -0.72 1.77
C SER A 82 -20.31 -0.88 3.29
N TRP A 83 -21.19 -0.13 3.99
CA TRP A 83 -21.42 -0.33 5.42
C TRP A 83 -21.92 -1.74 5.74
N ASP A 84 -22.81 -2.30 4.92
CA ASP A 84 -23.33 -3.66 5.10
C ASP A 84 -22.24 -4.72 4.92
N GLU A 85 -21.35 -4.51 3.94
CA GLU A 85 -20.19 -5.38 3.75
C GLU A 85 -19.20 -5.27 4.90
N LEU A 86 -18.98 -4.08 5.46
CA LEU A 86 -18.16 -3.92 6.68
C LEU A 86 -18.78 -4.58 7.89
N PHE A 87 -20.08 -4.43 8.08
CA PHE A 87 -20.83 -5.14 9.12
C PHE A 87 -20.61 -6.66 9.03
N THR A 88 -20.86 -7.22 7.84
CA THR A 88 -20.68 -8.65 7.59
C THR A 88 -19.22 -9.07 7.82
N LEU A 89 -18.25 -8.26 7.36
CA LEU A 89 -16.83 -8.52 7.53
C LEU A 89 -16.44 -8.55 9.01
N LEU A 90 -16.82 -7.55 9.80
CA LEU A 90 -16.54 -7.48 11.22
C LEU A 90 -17.19 -8.65 11.98
N ALA A 91 -18.43 -9.01 11.66
CA ALA A 91 -19.12 -10.15 12.24
C ALA A 91 -18.37 -11.47 11.96
N VAL A 92 -17.86 -11.68 10.73
CA VAL A 92 -17.04 -12.85 10.39
C VAL A 92 -15.71 -12.84 11.14
N LEU A 93 -15.03 -11.70 11.20
CA LEU A 93 -13.72 -11.57 11.86
C LEU A 93 -13.81 -11.65 13.39
N SER A 94 -15.01 -11.53 13.98
CA SER A 94 -15.28 -11.71 15.42
C SER A 94 -15.58 -13.15 15.83
N ARG A 95 -15.67 -14.08 14.86
CA ARG A 95 -15.88 -15.51 15.15
C ARG A 95 -14.66 -16.14 15.82
N PRO A 96 -14.79 -17.35 16.41
CA PRO A 96 -13.65 -18.14 16.88
C PRO A 96 -12.60 -18.30 15.75
N ALA A 97 -11.33 -18.10 16.08
CA ALA A 97 -10.25 -18.00 15.09
C ALA A 97 -10.15 -19.25 14.18
N GLU A 98 -10.47 -20.41 14.68
CA GLU A 98 -10.46 -21.68 13.95
C GLU A 98 -11.54 -21.78 12.86
N THR A 99 -12.58 -20.93 12.93
CA THR A 99 -13.69 -20.89 11.96
C THR A 99 -13.45 -19.87 10.85
N ILE A 100 -12.46 -18.99 11.02
CA ILE A 100 -12.14 -17.97 10.03
C ILE A 100 -11.16 -18.55 9.01
N PRO A 101 -11.47 -18.58 7.69
CA PRO A 101 -10.61 -19.16 6.67
C PRO A 101 -9.42 -18.26 6.30
N MET A 102 -8.75 -17.71 7.31
CA MET A 102 -7.58 -16.86 7.22
C MET A 102 -6.71 -17.08 8.44
N HIS A 103 -5.38 -17.08 8.27
CA HIS A 103 -4.47 -17.21 9.40
C HIS A 103 -4.69 -16.08 10.41
N PRO A 104 -4.70 -16.35 11.73
CA PRO A 104 -5.06 -15.37 12.76
C PRO A 104 -4.26 -14.05 12.70
N ASP A 105 -2.98 -14.10 12.33
CA ASP A 105 -2.15 -12.89 12.24
C ASP A 105 -2.54 -11.99 11.06
N PHE A 106 -3.00 -12.59 9.96
CA PHE A 106 -3.56 -11.81 8.85
C PHE A 106 -4.95 -11.25 9.18
N VAL A 107 -5.72 -11.92 10.04
CA VAL A 107 -6.96 -11.35 10.62
C VAL A 107 -6.62 -10.12 11.45
N GLN A 108 -5.63 -10.20 12.34
CA GLN A 108 -5.18 -9.04 13.12
C GLN A 108 -4.67 -7.90 12.25
N LEU A 109 -3.92 -8.21 11.19
CA LEU A 109 -3.46 -7.20 10.24
C LEU A 109 -4.62 -6.52 9.50
N LEU A 110 -5.62 -7.29 9.05
CA LEU A 110 -6.80 -6.75 8.38
C LEU A 110 -7.60 -5.83 9.32
N LEU A 111 -7.84 -6.27 10.56
CA LEU A 111 -8.49 -5.46 11.59
C LEU A 111 -7.67 -4.19 11.89
N CYS A 112 -6.34 -4.30 12.02
CA CYS A 112 -5.48 -3.14 12.22
C CYS A 112 -5.61 -2.14 11.05
N CYS A 113 -5.64 -2.61 9.80
CA CYS A 113 -5.87 -1.74 8.65
C CYS A 113 -7.23 -1.02 8.74
N LEU A 114 -8.30 -1.72 9.14
CA LEU A 114 -9.64 -1.14 9.29
C LEU A 114 -9.67 -0.06 10.38
N HIS A 115 -9.11 -0.36 11.56
CA HIS A 115 -9.12 0.55 12.71
C HIS A 115 -8.08 1.69 12.66
N THR A 116 -7.23 1.71 11.62
CA THR A 116 -6.24 2.77 11.38
C THR A 116 -6.51 3.56 10.11
N ALA A 117 -7.78 3.77 9.74
CA ALA A 117 -8.17 4.53 8.53
C ALA A 117 -7.62 3.92 7.21
N GLY A 118 -7.51 2.62 7.13
CA GLY A 118 -7.02 1.93 5.93
C GLY A 118 -5.54 2.19 5.66
N GLN A 119 -4.68 2.10 6.67
CA GLN A 119 -3.23 2.20 6.48
C GLN A 119 -2.72 1.11 5.53
N ARG A 120 -1.57 1.36 4.92
CA ARG A 120 -0.98 0.37 4.00
C ARG A 120 -0.49 -0.84 4.79
N PRO A 121 -0.92 -2.06 4.44
CA PRO A 121 -0.46 -3.27 5.13
C PRO A 121 1.06 -3.37 5.18
N TRP A 122 1.74 -3.01 4.10
CA TRP A 122 3.20 -3.00 4.05
C TRP A 122 3.80 -2.13 5.17
N GLU A 123 3.30 -0.88 5.34
CA GLU A 123 3.79 0.05 6.35
C GLU A 123 3.52 -0.45 7.79
N LEU A 124 2.50 -1.29 7.99
CA LEU A 124 2.22 -1.93 9.29
C LEU A 124 3.08 -3.18 9.53
N MET A 125 3.24 -4.03 8.50
CA MET A 125 4.00 -5.29 8.60
C MET A 125 5.49 -5.07 8.81
N THR A 126 6.07 -4.09 8.13
CA THR A 126 7.51 -3.77 8.21
C THR A 126 7.85 -2.81 9.35
N ASN A 127 6.85 -2.32 10.07
CA ASN A 127 7.07 -1.43 11.21
C ASN A 127 7.43 -2.20 12.48
N THR A 128 8.19 -1.54 13.35
CA THR A 128 8.70 -2.13 14.60
C THR A 128 7.98 -1.59 15.83
N LYS A 129 8.11 -2.30 16.94
CA LYS A 129 7.52 -1.91 18.23
C LYS A 129 8.09 -0.60 18.76
N ASP A 130 9.32 -0.25 18.42
CA ASP A 130 9.98 0.99 18.85
C ASP A 130 9.30 2.23 18.27
N ASN A 131 8.59 2.08 17.17
CA ASN A 131 7.83 3.16 16.55
C ASN A 131 6.41 3.32 17.11
N TRP A 132 6.02 2.49 18.07
CA TRP A 132 4.72 2.52 18.75
C TRP A 132 4.82 3.22 20.09
N ASP A 133 4.33 4.45 20.19
CA ASP A 133 4.15 5.15 21.45
C ASP A 133 2.84 4.68 22.12
N LYS A 134 2.99 3.85 23.16
CA LYS A 134 1.86 3.27 23.90
C LYS A 134 1.16 4.31 24.77
N LYS A 135 1.88 5.34 25.26
CA LYS A 135 1.33 6.39 26.09
C LYS A 135 0.49 7.35 25.28
N GLU A 136 1.06 7.81 24.19
CA GLU A 136 0.36 8.74 23.28
C GLU A 136 -0.60 8.02 22.32
N LYS A 137 -0.63 6.68 22.32
CA LYS A 137 -1.41 5.87 21.39
C LYS A 137 -1.17 6.33 19.93
N THR A 138 0.08 6.34 19.52
CA THR A 138 0.47 6.69 18.14
C THR A 138 1.43 5.66 17.57
N LEU A 139 1.37 5.47 16.27
CA LEU A 139 2.32 4.68 15.50
C LEU A 139 3.00 5.58 14.48
N THR A 140 4.32 5.68 14.55
CA THR A 140 5.12 6.39 13.57
C THR A 140 5.55 5.47 12.44
N VAL A 141 5.35 5.87 11.19
CA VAL A 141 5.93 5.22 10.01
C VAL A 141 7.12 6.07 9.58
N PRO A 142 8.36 5.60 9.79
CA PRO A 142 9.56 6.36 9.43
C PRO A 142 9.79 6.39 7.91
N PRO A 143 10.60 7.32 7.39
CA PRO A 143 10.78 7.56 5.96
C PRO A 143 11.21 6.33 5.16
N HIS A 144 12.05 5.46 5.71
CA HIS A 144 12.55 4.26 5.04
C HIS A 144 11.48 3.16 4.86
N ILE A 145 10.41 3.18 5.68
CA ILE A 145 9.23 2.31 5.56
C ILE A 145 8.14 3.00 4.74
N SER A 146 8.00 4.31 4.91
CA SER A 146 6.94 5.10 4.29
C SER A 146 7.04 5.10 2.76
N LYS A 147 5.94 4.75 2.10
CA LYS A 147 5.86 4.81 0.63
C LYS A 147 6.13 6.21 0.05
N THR A 148 5.88 7.26 0.81
CA THR A 148 6.08 8.64 0.37
C THR A 148 7.50 9.14 0.64
N GLY A 149 8.26 8.45 1.50
CA GLY A 149 9.57 8.86 1.97
C GLY A 149 9.52 9.93 3.08
N ASP A 150 8.34 10.24 3.60
CA ASP A 150 8.14 11.21 4.70
C ASP A 150 7.73 10.49 5.99
N TYR A 151 7.98 11.11 7.14
CA TYR A 151 7.41 10.65 8.42
C TYR A 151 5.89 10.72 8.38
N HIS A 152 5.26 9.68 8.91
CA HIS A 152 3.81 9.63 9.04
C HIS A 152 3.40 9.15 10.43
N VAL A 153 2.74 10.00 11.20
CA VAL A 153 2.21 9.66 12.52
C VAL A 153 0.73 9.32 12.39
N ILE A 154 0.38 8.13 12.88
CA ILE A 154 -0.96 7.54 12.87
C ILE A 154 -1.47 7.52 14.31
N PRO A 155 -2.54 8.25 14.65
CA PRO A 155 -3.21 8.04 15.93
C PRO A 155 -3.88 6.67 15.92
N LEU A 156 -3.75 5.94 17.03
CA LEU A 156 -4.34 4.62 17.19
C LEU A 156 -5.63 4.72 17.99
N SER A 157 -6.67 4.09 17.48
CA SER A 157 -7.90 3.84 18.23
C SER A 157 -7.65 2.83 19.36
N ASP A 158 -8.62 2.64 20.25
CA ASP A 158 -8.53 1.64 21.29
C ASP A 158 -8.48 0.22 20.73
N SER A 159 -9.28 -0.08 19.71
CA SER A 159 -9.24 -1.35 19.01
C SER A 159 -7.89 -1.59 18.31
N ALA A 160 -7.35 -0.61 17.59
CA ALA A 160 -6.03 -0.72 16.98
C ALA A 160 -4.94 -0.97 18.02
N THR A 161 -4.99 -0.25 19.15
CA THR A 161 -4.08 -0.44 20.28
C THR A 161 -4.18 -1.85 20.85
N GLN A 162 -5.39 -2.37 21.03
CA GLN A 162 -5.60 -3.73 21.53
C GLN A 162 -5.07 -4.80 20.58
N ILE A 163 -5.26 -4.63 19.28
CA ILE A 163 -4.70 -5.51 18.25
C ILE A 163 -3.17 -5.58 18.39
N LEU A 164 -2.49 -4.44 18.48
CA LEU A 164 -1.04 -4.40 18.64
C LEU A 164 -0.58 -5.06 19.96
N LYS A 165 -1.32 -4.88 21.04
CA LYS A 165 -1.03 -5.59 22.32
C LYS A 165 -1.18 -7.10 22.20
N VAL A 166 -2.18 -7.58 21.46
CA VAL A 166 -2.37 -9.02 21.19
C VAL A 166 -1.17 -9.57 20.44
N MET A 167 -0.72 -8.87 19.38
CA MET A 167 0.45 -9.28 18.60
C MET A 167 1.73 -9.24 19.43
N GLU A 168 1.95 -8.19 20.24
CA GLU A 168 3.10 -8.09 21.12
C GLU A 168 3.15 -9.23 22.15
N LYS A 169 2.00 -9.57 22.76
CA LYS A 169 1.89 -10.69 23.72
C LYS A 169 2.16 -12.04 23.06
N ARG A 170 1.70 -12.23 21.81
CA ARG A 170 1.92 -13.46 21.05
C ARG A 170 3.39 -13.63 20.63
N TYR A 171 4.05 -12.53 20.31
CA TYR A 171 5.43 -12.50 19.79
C TYR A 171 6.32 -11.56 20.61
N PRO A 172 6.59 -11.84 21.90
CA PRO A 172 7.29 -10.89 22.76
C PRO A 172 8.75 -10.62 22.36
N LYS A 173 9.39 -11.57 21.68
CA LYS A 173 10.79 -11.47 21.25
C LYS A 173 11.00 -10.83 19.90
N SER A 174 9.95 -10.64 19.11
CA SER A 174 10.08 -10.01 17.80
C SER A 174 10.11 -8.48 17.92
N GLU A 175 10.92 -7.85 17.09
CA GLU A 175 10.92 -6.38 16.92
C GLU A 175 9.72 -5.90 16.11
N PHE A 176 9.23 -6.69 15.14
CA PHE A 176 8.14 -6.31 14.27
C PHE A 176 6.77 -6.31 14.94
N LEU A 177 5.87 -5.44 14.48
CA LEU A 177 4.47 -5.41 14.92
C LEU A 177 3.67 -6.62 14.42
N PHE A 178 3.97 -7.09 13.21
CA PHE A 178 3.35 -8.26 12.59
C PHE A 178 4.42 -9.24 12.12
N PRO A 179 5.02 -10.00 13.04
CA PRO A 179 6.11 -10.91 12.74
C PRO A 179 5.62 -12.17 12.00
N ALA A 180 6.55 -12.83 11.31
CA ALA A 180 6.38 -14.16 10.73
C ALA A 180 7.73 -14.88 10.63
N GLU A 181 7.68 -16.21 10.52
CA GLU A 181 8.85 -17.05 10.24
C GLU A 181 9.21 -17.00 8.75
N THR A 182 9.66 -15.83 8.32
CA THR A 182 10.14 -15.55 6.96
C THR A 182 11.57 -15.04 7.00
N ALA A 183 12.24 -14.98 5.88
CA ALA A 183 13.59 -14.40 5.79
C ALA A 183 13.60 -12.93 6.25
N GLU A 184 12.49 -12.21 6.03
CA GLU A 184 12.30 -10.81 6.40
C GLU A 184 11.90 -10.62 7.87
N GLY A 185 11.47 -11.69 8.55
CA GLY A 185 11.05 -11.66 9.96
C GLY A 185 9.63 -11.11 10.18
N HIS A 186 8.91 -10.70 9.14
CA HIS A 186 7.58 -10.13 9.20
C HIS A 186 6.63 -10.75 8.15
N LEU A 187 5.32 -10.50 8.28
CA LEU A 187 4.31 -10.91 7.31
C LEU A 187 4.61 -10.34 5.91
N LEU A 188 4.23 -11.08 4.87
CA LEU A 188 4.46 -10.70 3.47
C LEU A 188 3.18 -10.23 2.77
N SER A 189 3.29 -9.15 1.99
CA SER A 189 2.16 -8.58 1.23
C SER A 189 1.57 -9.56 0.21
N ALA A 190 2.41 -10.40 -0.41
CA ALA A 190 1.94 -11.41 -1.36
C ALA A 190 1.07 -12.47 -0.66
N GLU A 191 1.51 -12.93 0.52
CA GLU A 191 0.74 -13.92 1.29
C GLU A 191 -0.54 -13.29 1.84
N PHE A 192 -0.52 -12.05 2.33
CA PHE A 192 -1.74 -11.35 2.76
C PHE A 192 -2.76 -11.25 1.62
N SER A 193 -2.33 -10.90 0.42
CA SER A 193 -3.22 -10.84 -0.74
C SER A 193 -3.79 -12.20 -1.12
N LYS A 194 -3.01 -13.26 -0.97
CA LYS A 194 -3.44 -14.66 -1.20
C LYS A 194 -4.43 -15.13 -0.14
N GLN A 195 -4.16 -14.86 1.13
CA GLN A 195 -5.05 -15.17 2.26
C GLN A 195 -6.40 -14.46 2.11
N LEU A 196 -6.38 -13.16 1.80
CA LEU A 196 -7.60 -12.38 1.60
C LEU A 196 -8.43 -12.89 0.41
N ARG A 197 -7.78 -13.30 -0.69
CA ARG A 197 -8.49 -13.92 -1.82
C ARG A 197 -9.19 -15.22 -1.40
N LYS A 198 -8.48 -16.12 -0.70
CA LYS A 198 -9.06 -17.37 -0.20
C LYS A 198 -10.21 -17.14 0.78
N PHE A 199 -10.07 -16.10 1.61
CA PHE A 199 -11.14 -15.66 2.51
C PHE A 199 -12.39 -15.26 1.75
N CYS A 200 -12.29 -14.41 0.72
CA CYS A 200 -13.40 -14.01 -0.12
C CYS A 200 -14.03 -15.16 -0.95
N GLU A 201 -13.28 -16.24 -1.22
CA GLU A 201 -13.79 -17.44 -1.91
C GLU A 201 -14.64 -18.33 -0.99
N ARG A 202 -14.44 -18.25 0.33
CA ARG A 202 -15.09 -19.11 1.33
C ARG A 202 -16.18 -18.42 2.14
N GLU A 203 -16.16 -17.11 2.18
CA GLU A 203 -17.12 -16.28 2.89
C GLU A 203 -17.97 -15.48 1.88
N PRO A 204 -19.18 -15.01 2.25
CA PRO A 204 -20.12 -14.37 1.32
C PRO A 204 -19.72 -12.94 0.94
N PHE A 205 -18.49 -12.77 0.45
CA PHE A 205 -17.99 -11.46 0.03
C PHE A 205 -17.74 -11.38 -1.47
N ASN A 206 -18.13 -10.28 -2.08
CA ASN A 206 -17.54 -9.88 -3.33
C ASN A 206 -16.04 -9.65 -3.13
N LYS A 207 -15.25 -10.15 -4.07
CA LYS A 207 -13.78 -10.04 -4.01
C LYS A 207 -13.35 -8.60 -3.72
N PHE A 208 -12.48 -8.45 -2.72
CA PHE A 208 -11.82 -7.18 -2.41
C PHE A 208 -10.34 -7.41 -2.11
N THR A 209 -9.57 -6.35 -2.14
CA THR A 209 -8.11 -6.36 -1.96
C THR A 209 -7.72 -5.48 -0.77
N PRO A 210 -6.49 -5.58 -0.26
CA PRO A 210 -6.01 -4.66 0.78
C PRO A 210 -6.11 -3.18 0.39
N ARG A 211 -6.02 -2.87 -0.92
CA ARG A 211 -6.20 -1.50 -1.42
C ARG A 211 -7.66 -1.03 -1.31
N ASP A 212 -8.60 -1.96 -1.43
CA ASP A 212 -10.02 -1.62 -1.33
C ASP A 212 -10.42 -1.29 0.11
N VAL A 213 -9.79 -1.91 1.12
CA VAL A 213 -9.92 -1.50 2.53
C VAL A 213 -9.55 -0.01 2.70
N ARG A 214 -8.48 0.41 2.06
CA ARG A 214 -8.03 1.81 2.09
C ARG A 214 -9.01 2.74 1.37
N ARG A 215 -9.57 2.31 0.22
CA ARG A 215 -10.61 3.06 -0.50
C ARG A 215 -11.90 3.14 0.30
N THR A 216 -12.23 2.08 1.05
CA THR A 216 -13.40 2.02 1.93
C THR A 216 -13.36 3.15 2.93
N PHE A 217 -12.29 3.29 3.71
CA PHE A 217 -12.16 4.43 4.61
C PHE A 217 -12.29 5.76 3.85
N LYS A 218 -11.54 5.93 2.75
CA LYS A 218 -11.56 7.20 2.00
C LYS A 218 -12.95 7.58 1.51
N THR A 219 -13.75 6.60 1.08
CA THR A 219 -15.12 6.82 0.58
C THR A 219 -16.10 7.05 1.71
N LEU A 220 -16.13 6.15 2.69
CA LEU A 220 -17.13 6.19 3.76
C LEU A 220 -16.87 7.33 4.76
N ALA A 221 -15.62 7.63 5.09
CA ALA A 221 -15.30 8.80 5.89
C ALA A 221 -15.68 10.12 5.17
N GLY A 222 -15.63 10.13 3.83
CA GLY A 222 -16.18 11.24 3.05
C GLY A 222 -17.69 11.39 3.22
N ALA A 223 -18.43 10.30 3.24
CA ALA A 223 -19.87 10.29 3.53
C ALA A 223 -20.18 10.71 4.98
N MET A 224 -19.23 10.53 5.92
CA MET A 224 -19.32 11.03 7.30
C MET A 224 -18.95 12.53 7.41
N GLY A 225 -18.64 13.23 6.31
CA GLY A 225 -18.30 14.65 6.30
C GLY A 225 -16.80 14.95 6.48
N VAL A 226 -15.93 13.94 6.54
CA VAL A 226 -14.48 14.16 6.64
C VAL A 226 -13.94 14.73 5.34
N SER A 227 -13.26 15.87 5.40
CA SER A 227 -12.72 16.55 4.22
C SER A 227 -11.71 15.69 3.45
N THR A 228 -11.61 15.89 2.15
CA THR A 228 -10.64 15.17 1.30
C THR A 228 -9.21 15.36 1.80
N GLU A 229 -8.88 16.58 2.23
CA GLU A 229 -7.56 16.89 2.78
C GLU A 229 -7.24 16.03 4.01
N MET A 230 -8.13 15.95 4.98
CA MET A 230 -7.91 15.17 6.19
C MET A 230 -7.84 13.68 5.93
N ARG A 231 -8.66 13.16 5.01
CA ARG A 231 -8.54 11.76 4.55
C ARG A 231 -7.20 11.47 3.88
N ASP A 232 -6.66 12.41 3.09
CA ASP A 232 -5.35 12.29 2.46
C ASP A 232 -4.21 12.39 3.48
N ARG A 233 -4.32 13.26 4.50
CA ARG A 233 -3.37 13.36 5.62
C ARG A 233 -3.35 12.07 6.45
N LEU A 234 -4.51 11.51 6.80
CA LEU A 234 -4.61 10.25 7.54
C LEU A 234 -4.00 9.09 6.77
N GLN A 235 -4.16 9.06 5.46
CA GLN A 235 -3.64 7.99 4.62
C GLN A 235 -2.26 8.26 4.02
N ASN A 236 -1.57 9.31 4.41
CA ASN A 236 -0.25 9.67 3.87
C ASN A 236 -0.23 9.67 2.33
N HIS A 237 -1.18 10.37 1.72
CA HIS A 237 -1.17 10.63 0.28
C HIS A 237 -0.30 11.86 0.00
N LYS A 238 0.53 11.79 -1.06
CA LYS A 238 1.28 12.96 -1.52
C LYS A 238 0.32 14.07 -1.89
N ARG A 239 0.55 15.25 -1.33
CA ARG A 239 -0.21 16.46 -1.65
C ARG A 239 0.45 17.18 -2.81
N ALA A 240 -0.35 17.60 -3.79
CA ALA A 240 0.13 18.45 -4.87
C ALA A 240 0.22 19.91 -4.37
N GLY A 241 1.33 20.58 -4.68
CA GLY A 241 1.54 21.99 -4.42
C GLY A 241 2.73 22.29 -3.53
N VAL A 242 3.42 23.39 -3.86
CA VAL A 242 4.64 23.87 -3.17
C VAL A 242 4.32 24.32 -1.74
N SER A 243 3.17 24.95 -1.52
CA SER A 243 2.73 25.46 -0.22
C SER A 243 2.55 24.36 0.82
N ALA A 244 1.92 23.23 0.43
CA ALA A 244 1.70 22.11 1.33
C ALA A 244 2.98 21.37 1.73
N LYS A 245 4.04 21.50 0.93
CA LYS A 245 5.31 20.79 1.13
C LYS A 245 6.32 21.58 1.99
N HIS A 246 6.28 22.90 1.94
CA HIS A 246 7.33 23.73 2.52
C HIS A 246 6.89 24.61 3.70
N TYR A 247 5.60 24.92 3.81
CA TYR A 247 5.12 25.90 4.79
C TYR A 247 4.27 25.31 5.92
N ASP A 248 3.59 24.17 5.69
CA ASP A 248 2.73 23.54 6.69
C ASP A 248 3.46 22.42 7.41
N ARG A 249 3.98 22.71 8.61
CA ARG A 249 4.68 21.76 9.50
C ARG A 249 3.82 21.20 10.64
N TYR A 250 2.54 21.62 10.70
CA TYR A 250 1.61 21.09 11.69
C TYR A 250 1.28 19.63 11.37
N ASP A 251 1.30 18.75 12.36
CA ASP A 251 1.16 17.31 12.17
C ASP A 251 -0.29 16.84 12.13
N TYR A 252 -1.23 17.73 12.52
CA TYR A 252 -2.68 17.45 12.55
C TYR A 252 -3.07 16.25 13.43
N ILE A 253 -2.28 15.93 14.44
CA ILE A 253 -2.51 14.74 15.25
C ILE A 253 -3.84 14.80 16.01
N LYS A 254 -4.23 15.99 16.46
CA LYS A 254 -5.49 16.22 17.16
C LYS A 254 -6.69 15.91 16.25
N GLU A 255 -6.72 16.52 15.07
CA GLU A 255 -7.78 16.36 14.09
C GLU A 255 -7.83 14.93 13.54
N LYS A 256 -6.67 14.33 13.29
CA LYS A 256 -6.58 12.92 12.91
C LYS A 256 -7.17 12.01 14.00
N ARG A 257 -6.91 12.31 15.27
CA ARG A 257 -7.43 11.52 16.41
C ARG A 257 -8.94 11.61 16.51
N GLU A 258 -9.51 12.79 16.35
CA GLU A 258 -10.96 13.01 16.32
C GLU A 258 -11.62 12.18 15.21
N ILE A 259 -11.05 12.17 14.01
CA ILE A 259 -11.56 11.40 12.88
C ILE A 259 -11.42 9.88 13.12
N ILE A 260 -10.31 9.42 13.67
CA ILE A 260 -10.11 8.01 14.02
C ILE A 260 -11.12 7.56 15.06
N SER A 261 -11.41 8.40 16.06
CA SER A 261 -12.41 8.10 17.10
C SER A 261 -13.82 7.98 16.50
N GLN A 262 -14.24 8.93 15.66
CA GLN A 262 -15.52 8.87 14.95
C GLN A 262 -15.62 7.64 14.03
N TRP A 263 -14.54 7.31 13.34
CA TRP A 263 -14.47 6.13 12.49
C TRP A 263 -14.59 4.84 13.30
N GLU A 264 -13.88 4.72 14.42
CA GLU A 264 -13.96 3.57 15.32
C GLU A 264 -15.36 3.41 15.90
N GLU A 265 -15.96 4.50 16.41
CA GLU A 265 -17.31 4.54 16.93
C GLU A 265 -18.31 3.99 15.90
N LYS A 266 -18.15 4.41 14.63
CA LYS A 266 -18.98 3.91 13.52
C LYS A 266 -18.73 2.43 13.27
N LEU A 267 -17.49 1.94 13.26
CA LEU A 267 -17.19 0.52 13.09
C LEU A 267 -17.79 -0.32 14.24
N LEU A 268 -17.65 0.13 15.49
CA LEU A 268 -18.19 -0.57 16.66
C LEU A 268 -19.71 -0.57 16.69
N SER A 269 -20.37 0.44 16.13
CA SER A 269 -21.82 0.45 16.02
C SER A 269 -22.38 -0.52 14.97
N LEU A 270 -21.51 -1.14 14.17
CA LEU A 270 -21.88 -2.17 13.20
C LEU A 270 -21.83 -3.59 13.79
N GLY A 271 -21.04 -3.85 14.81
CA GLY A 271 -20.84 -5.17 15.44
C GLY A 271 -21.39 -5.20 16.82
#